data_11924f2bc62b7578032440d92aeb3c44
#
_entry.id   11924f2bc62b7578032440d92aeb3c44
#
_cell.length_a   1.000
_cell.length_b   1.000
_cell.length_c   1.000
_cell.angle_alpha   90.00
_cell.angle_beta   90.00
_cell.angle_gamma   90.00
#
_symmetry.space_group_name_H-M   'P 1'
#
loop_
_entity.id
_entity.type
_entity.pdbx_description
1 polymer ?
#
loop_
_entity_poly.entity_id
_entity_poly.type
_entity_poly.pdbx_seq_one_letter_code
_entity_poly.pdbx_strand_id
1 'polypeptide(L)'
;PLAESVAAAKALGGDGLVVMVDHADNCASGGTQDTMAVVAEVLRQGLVDVAVGAIRDAEAVARMIEAGVGATITLALGGKLDMPSIGRTGEPLEVSGTVRTLSDGIFTIRGPVYTGVQAHMGRTAVLDTGKVKIIVIERNFEPWDLGVFQCVGIEPAAMKYIVLKSRLHFRAAFMPITKHVVNCDGVGVTSSDNSLFEFTKVRRPIYPLDLETEA
;
A
#
# COMPACT_ATOMS: atom_id res chain seq x y z
N PRO A 1 -6.20 -15.51 5.28
CA PRO A 1 -6.66 -14.42 6.15
C PRO A 1 -5.54 -13.41 6.42
N LEU A 2 -5.87 -12.11 6.47
CA LEU A 2 -4.88 -11.02 6.61
C LEU A 2 -3.98 -11.19 7.84
N ALA A 3 -4.54 -11.56 8.98
CA ALA A 3 -3.77 -11.74 10.22
C ALA A 3 -2.69 -12.82 10.10
N GLU A 4 -2.99 -13.91 9.40
CA GLU A 4 -2.05 -15.01 9.16
C GLU A 4 -0.94 -14.58 8.19
N SER A 5 -1.28 -13.84 7.13
CA SER A 5 -0.32 -13.31 6.16
C SER A 5 0.68 -12.36 6.84
N VAL A 6 0.19 -11.44 7.70
CA VAL A 6 1.07 -10.53 8.46
C VAL A 6 1.92 -11.28 9.47
N ALA A 7 1.36 -12.30 10.14
CA ALA A 7 2.13 -13.16 11.06
C ALA A 7 3.23 -13.95 10.33
N ALA A 8 2.93 -14.48 9.15
CA ALA A 8 3.91 -15.16 8.30
C ALA A 8 5.03 -14.20 7.86
N ALA A 9 4.68 -12.99 7.43
CA ALA A 9 5.66 -11.96 7.09
C ALA A 9 6.56 -11.62 8.30
N LYS A 10 5.97 -11.46 9.50
CA LYS A 10 6.70 -11.20 10.74
C LYS A 10 7.71 -12.29 11.07
N ALA A 11 7.36 -13.55 10.86
CA ALA A 11 8.27 -14.69 11.10
C ALA A 11 9.47 -14.69 10.15
N LEU A 12 9.35 -14.12 8.95
CA LEU A 12 10.40 -14.03 7.93
C LEU A 12 11.33 -12.83 8.11
N GLY A 13 10.95 -11.82 8.90
CA GLY A 13 11.68 -10.54 9.01
C GLY A 13 13.08 -10.59 9.64
N GLY A 14 13.57 -11.77 10.02
CA GLY A 14 14.95 -11.99 10.47
C GLY A 14 15.90 -12.45 9.35
N ASP A 15 15.37 -12.77 8.16
CA ASP A 15 16.10 -13.35 7.01
C ASP A 15 16.12 -12.41 5.78
N GLY A 16 16.19 -11.11 6.00
CA GLY A 16 16.25 -10.09 4.94
C GLY A 16 14.94 -9.38 4.69
N LEU A 17 14.88 -8.58 3.61
CA LEU A 17 13.71 -7.77 3.27
C LEU A 17 12.50 -8.64 2.90
N VAL A 18 11.38 -8.38 3.56
CA VAL A 18 10.07 -8.97 3.26
C VAL A 18 9.19 -7.91 2.59
N VAL A 19 8.75 -8.17 1.37
CA VAL A 19 7.73 -7.37 0.69
C VAL A 19 6.34 -7.96 0.98
N MET A 20 5.48 -7.15 1.57
CA MET A 20 4.09 -7.46 1.87
C MET A 20 3.21 -6.79 0.81
N VAL A 21 2.48 -7.58 0.04
CA VAL A 21 1.72 -7.11 -1.12
C VAL A 21 0.24 -6.97 -0.77
N ASP A 22 -0.23 -5.74 -0.62
CA ASP A 22 -1.65 -5.41 -0.50
C ASP A 22 -2.26 -5.28 -1.91
N HIS A 23 -2.56 -6.42 -2.51
CA HIS A 23 -3.04 -6.49 -3.90
C HIS A 23 -4.51 -6.10 -4.05
N ALA A 24 -5.28 -6.15 -2.97
CA ALA A 24 -6.71 -5.84 -3.00
C ALA A 24 -7.00 -4.35 -3.22
N ASP A 25 -5.99 -3.47 -3.01
CA ASP A 25 -6.12 -2.03 -3.19
C ASP A 25 -5.06 -1.45 -4.15
N ASN A 26 -4.79 -2.18 -5.26
CA ASN A 26 -3.90 -1.71 -6.31
C ASN A 26 -4.57 -0.65 -7.19
N CYS A 27 -4.10 0.59 -7.14
CA CYS A 27 -4.69 1.70 -7.92
C CYS A 27 -4.55 1.53 -9.43
N ALA A 28 -3.53 0.86 -9.94
CA ALA A 28 -3.39 0.59 -11.38
C ALA A 28 -4.46 -0.40 -11.90
N SER A 29 -5.10 -1.16 -11.01
CA SER A 29 -6.23 -2.03 -11.34
C SER A 29 -7.59 -1.41 -10.97
N GLY A 30 -7.63 -0.15 -10.53
CA GLY A 30 -8.85 0.56 -10.11
C GLY A 30 -9.09 0.60 -8.60
N GLY A 31 -8.10 0.19 -7.78
CA GLY A 31 -8.16 0.34 -6.33
C GLY A 31 -8.10 1.80 -5.89
N THR A 32 -8.59 2.06 -4.69
CA THR A 32 -8.64 3.41 -4.12
C THR A 32 -7.27 3.91 -3.66
N GLN A 33 -6.37 2.99 -3.33
CA GLN A 33 -5.05 3.22 -2.74
C GLN A 33 -5.12 3.89 -1.35
N ASP A 34 -6.28 3.85 -0.71
CA ASP A 34 -6.47 4.48 0.60
C ASP A 34 -6.85 3.51 1.72
N THR A 35 -7.11 2.22 1.42
CA THR A 35 -7.49 1.26 2.45
C THR A 35 -6.38 1.03 3.47
N MET A 36 -6.75 0.89 4.75
CA MET A 36 -5.78 0.83 5.85
C MET A 36 -5.70 -0.55 6.53
N ALA A 37 -6.43 -1.55 6.05
CA ALA A 37 -6.52 -2.86 6.71
C ALA A 37 -5.15 -3.52 6.94
N VAL A 38 -4.27 -3.54 5.92
CA VAL A 38 -2.92 -4.13 6.06
C VAL A 38 -2.06 -3.31 7.02
N VAL A 39 -2.13 -1.97 6.98
CA VAL A 39 -1.38 -1.09 7.88
C VAL A 39 -1.86 -1.26 9.32
N ALA A 40 -3.17 -1.33 9.55
CA ALA A 40 -3.75 -1.58 10.86
C ALA A 40 -3.25 -2.90 11.46
N GLU A 41 -3.22 -3.96 10.66
CA GLU A 41 -2.76 -5.27 11.10
C GLU A 41 -1.26 -5.29 11.38
N VAL A 42 -0.43 -4.61 10.57
CA VAL A 42 1.00 -4.42 10.79
C VAL A 42 1.26 -3.74 12.15
N LEU A 43 0.53 -2.66 12.43
CA LEU A 43 0.60 -1.94 13.71
C LEU A 43 0.13 -2.81 14.88
N ARG A 44 -0.99 -3.52 14.73
CA ARG A 44 -1.56 -4.42 15.75
C ARG A 44 -0.58 -5.54 16.12
N GLN A 45 0.10 -6.13 15.14
CA GLN A 45 1.10 -7.19 15.40
C GLN A 45 2.46 -6.64 15.84
N GLY A 46 2.64 -5.32 15.85
CA GLY A 46 3.83 -4.65 16.36
C GLY A 46 5.08 -4.88 15.52
N LEU A 47 4.95 -4.95 14.18
CA LEU A 47 6.10 -4.98 13.29
C LEU A 47 6.89 -3.68 13.42
N VAL A 48 8.21 -3.76 13.26
CA VAL A 48 9.14 -2.62 13.33
C VAL A 48 10.00 -2.57 12.07
N ASP A 49 10.59 -1.42 11.78
CA ASP A 49 11.35 -1.18 10.56
C ASP A 49 10.52 -1.43 9.29
N VAL A 50 9.29 -0.93 9.30
CA VAL A 50 8.33 -1.04 8.19
C VAL A 50 8.27 0.28 7.41
N ALA A 51 8.26 0.22 6.08
CA ALA A 51 7.85 1.35 5.25
C ALA A 51 6.64 0.97 4.37
N VAL A 52 5.66 1.85 4.32
CA VAL A 52 4.41 1.69 3.57
C VAL A 52 4.42 2.63 2.37
N GLY A 53 4.37 2.09 1.19
CA GLY A 53 4.32 2.87 -0.05
C GLY A 53 3.13 2.48 -0.92
N ALA A 54 2.23 3.38 -1.16
CA ALA A 54 1.91 4.63 -0.50
C ALA A 54 0.40 4.67 -0.23
N ILE A 55 -0.03 5.49 0.70
CA ILE A 55 -1.46 5.72 0.99
C ILE A 55 -1.89 7.03 0.32
N ARG A 56 -2.93 6.98 -0.49
CA ARG A 56 -3.51 8.18 -1.09
C ARG A 56 -4.45 8.85 -0.11
N ASP A 57 -4.07 10.04 0.37
CA ASP A 57 -4.90 10.86 1.25
C ASP A 57 -4.47 12.34 1.15
N ALA A 58 -5.09 13.08 0.23
CA ALA A 58 -4.76 14.48 -0.03
C ALA A 58 -5.02 15.40 1.19
N GLU A 59 -6.04 15.11 1.99
CA GLU A 59 -6.37 15.87 3.20
C GLU A 59 -5.31 15.65 4.29
N ALA A 60 -4.90 14.40 4.52
CA ALA A 60 -3.84 14.09 5.47
C ALA A 60 -2.52 14.75 5.07
N VAL A 61 -2.16 14.74 3.77
CA VAL A 61 -0.98 15.46 3.26
C VAL A 61 -1.07 16.95 3.57
N ALA A 62 -2.23 17.59 3.33
CA ALA A 62 -2.40 19.02 3.61
C ALA A 62 -2.22 19.32 5.11
N ARG A 63 -2.78 18.51 6.00
CA ARG A 63 -2.62 18.64 7.46
C ARG A 63 -1.17 18.42 7.91
N MET A 64 -0.45 17.48 7.29
CA MET A 64 0.96 17.24 7.58
C MET A 64 1.85 18.42 7.12
N ILE A 65 1.52 19.03 5.98
CA ILE A 65 2.22 20.23 5.49
C ILE A 65 1.99 21.41 6.45
N GLU A 66 0.75 21.63 6.89
CA GLU A 66 0.40 22.69 7.84
C GLU A 66 1.13 22.51 9.18
N ALA A 67 1.21 21.27 9.68
CA ALA A 67 1.93 20.97 10.91
C ALA A 67 3.44 21.16 10.80
N GLY A 68 4.02 20.90 9.62
CA GLY A 68 5.44 21.03 9.36
C GLY A 68 6.29 19.84 9.80
N VAL A 69 7.50 19.76 9.25
CA VAL A 69 8.48 18.72 9.59
C VAL A 69 8.87 18.79 11.07
N GLY A 70 8.91 17.65 11.74
CA GLY A 70 9.20 17.52 13.17
C GLY A 70 7.96 17.57 14.07
N ALA A 71 6.81 18.01 13.57
CA ALA A 71 5.58 18.04 14.35
C ALA A 71 5.04 16.61 14.61
N THR A 72 4.56 16.37 15.82
CA THR A 72 3.83 15.15 16.16
C THR A 72 2.33 15.42 16.04
N ILE A 73 1.64 14.63 15.23
CA ILE A 73 0.22 14.81 14.95
C ILE A 73 -0.53 13.46 15.01
N THR A 74 -1.83 13.54 15.20
CA THR A 74 -2.76 12.40 15.08
C THR A 74 -3.71 12.67 13.92
N LEU A 75 -3.84 11.69 13.03
CA LEU A 75 -4.65 11.76 11.82
C LEU A 75 -5.59 10.57 11.73
N ALA A 76 -6.81 10.81 11.25
CA ALA A 76 -7.63 9.76 10.64
C ALA A 76 -7.12 9.58 9.22
N LEU A 77 -6.26 8.57 9.00
CA LEU A 77 -5.49 8.38 7.78
C LEU A 77 -6.11 7.33 6.87
N GLY A 78 -6.16 7.63 5.58
CA GLY A 78 -6.70 6.75 4.54
C GLY A 78 -8.13 6.30 4.81
N GLY A 79 -8.59 5.24 4.14
CA GLY A 79 -9.91 4.64 4.36
C GLY A 79 -11.08 5.61 4.25
N LYS A 80 -10.97 6.67 3.45
CA LYS A 80 -12.00 7.74 3.35
C LYS A 80 -12.96 7.51 2.19
N LEU A 81 -12.64 6.57 1.30
CA LEU A 81 -13.45 6.28 0.14
C LEU A 81 -14.34 5.06 0.37
N ASP A 82 -15.62 5.20 0.05
CA ASP A 82 -16.54 4.08 0.02
C ASP A 82 -16.27 3.17 -1.18
N MET A 83 -16.54 1.89 -1.00
CA MET A 83 -16.39 0.85 -2.01
C MET A 83 -17.72 0.12 -2.23
N PRO A 84 -18.72 0.77 -2.85
CA PRO A 84 -20.06 0.23 -2.99
C PRO A 84 -20.11 -1.08 -3.78
N SER A 85 -19.17 -1.31 -4.71
CA SER A 85 -19.08 -2.55 -5.49
C SER A 85 -18.83 -3.81 -4.66
N ILE A 86 -18.34 -3.66 -3.42
CA ILE A 86 -18.11 -4.73 -2.45
C ILE A 86 -18.86 -4.48 -1.13
N GLY A 87 -19.80 -3.53 -1.13
CA GLY A 87 -20.64 -3.23 0.05
C GLY A 87 -19.88 -2.72 1.27
N ARG A 88 -18.76 -1.99 1.06
CA ARG A 88 -17.92 -1.45 2.13
C ARG A 88 -17.97 0.07 2.16
N THR A 89 -18.05 0.61 3.36
CA THR A 89 -17.82 2.04 3.64
C THR A 89 -16.37 2.28 3.99
N GLY A 90 -15.94 3.53 3.89
CA GLY A 90 -14.60 3.94 4.30
C GLY A 90 -14.35 3.69 5.80
N GLU A 91 -13.17 3.21 6.13
CA GLU A 91 -12.73 2.93 7.50
C GLU A 91 -11.35 3.59 7.74
N PRO A 92 -11.30 4.91 8.06
CA PRO A 92 -10.06 5.59 8.36
C PRO A 92 -9.38 5.00 9.60
N LEU A 93 -8.05 4.94 9.57
CA LEU A 93 -7.26 4.49 10.71
C LEU A 93 -6.72 5.69 11.49
N GLU A 94 -6.98 5.78 12.79
CA GLU A 94 -6.32 6.77 13.63
C GLU A 94 -4.85 6.40 13.84
N VAL A 95 -3.95 7.28 13.37
CA VAL A 95 -2.51 7.08 13.46
C VAL A 95 -1.84 8.33 14.03
N SER A 96 -1.04 8.12 15.08
CA SER A 96 -0.17 9.17 15.65
C SER A 96 1.26 8.96 15.19
N GLY A 97 1.95 10.05 14.83
CA GLY A 97 3.32 9.99 14.40
C GLY A 97 3.94 11.37 14.20
N THR A 98 5.22 11.37 13.88
CA THR A 98 5.98 12.59 13.55
C THR A 98 6.04 12.78 12.04
N VAL A 99 5.78 13.98 11.56
CA VAL A 99 6.00 14.38 10.16
C VAL A 99 7.51 14.38 9.89
N ARG A 100 8.03 13.44 9.14
CA ARG A 100 9.48 13.29 8.91
C ARG A 100 9.97 13.98 7.66
N THR A 101 9.16 13.96 6.60
CA THR A 101 9.55 14.49 5.29
C THR A 101 8.32 15.09 4.62
N LEU A 102 8.54 16.19 3.91
CA LEU A 102 7.61 16.79 2.95
C LEU A 102 8.30 16.88 1.60
N SER A 103 7.61 16.53 0.52
CA SER A 103 8.14 16.46 -0.84
C SER A 103 7.06 16.88 -1.84
N ASP A 104 7.48 17.31 -3.03
CA ASP A 104 6.59 17.51 -4.18
C ASP A 104 6.16 16.18 -4.84
N GLY A 105 6.76 15.05 -4.41
CA GLY A 105 6.45 13.73 -4.91
C GLY A 105 6.89 13.51 -6.36
N ILE A 106 7.87 14.25 -6.84
CA ILE A 106 8.41 14.13 -8.19
C ILE A 106 9.74 13.36 -8.17
N PHE A 107 9.86 12.34 -8.99
CA PHE A 107 11.11 11.61 -9.16
C PHE A 107 11.22 11.02 -10.58
N THR A 108 12.45 10.75 -11.01
CA THR A 108 12.69 10.04 -12.26
C THR A 108 12.69 8.54 -11.99
N ILE A 109 11.85 7.79 -12.69
CA ILE A 109 11.80 6.32 -12.63
C ILE A 109 13.13 5.74 -13.09
N ARG A 110 13.76 4.91 -12.26
CA ARG A 110 15.06 4.28 -12.53
C ARG A 110 14.94 2.77 -12.72
N GLY A 111 13.86 2.18 -12.28
CA GLY A 111 13.55 0.78 -12.49
C GLY A 111 13.23 0.45 -13.96
N PRO A 112 13.10 -0.84 -14.30
CA PRO A 112 12.96 -1.28 -15.71
C PRO A 112 11.60 -0.96 -16.33
N VAL A 113 10.59 -0.57 -15.54
CA VAL A 113 9.26 -0.16 -16.04
C VAL A 113 9.23 1.35 -16.16
N TYR A 114 9.05 1.88 -17.37
CA TYR A 114 9.01 3.32 -17.67
C TYR A 114 10.31 4.08 -17.30
N THR A 115 11.49 3.46 -17.42
CA THR A 115 12.78 4.09 -17.13
C THR A 115 12.92 5.46 -17.80
N GLY A 116 13.34 6.47 -17.04
CA GLY A 116 13.55 7.84 -17.52
C GLY A 116 12.30 8.72 -17.50
N VAL A 117 11.11 8.15 -17.28
CA VAL A 117 9.88 8.94 -17.15
C VAL A 117 9.84 9.62 -15.80
N GLN A 118 9.34 10.85 -15.76
CA GLN A 118 9.10 11.57 -14.52
C GLN A 118 7.77 11.13 -13.90
N ALA A 119 7.83 10.64 -12.66
CA ALA A 119 6.67 10.28 -11.86
C ALA A 119 6.19 11.47 -11.04
N HIS A 120 4.88 11.58 -10.82
CA HIS A 120 4.24 12.67 -10.09
C HIS A 120 3.19 12.13 -9.13
N MET A 121 3.54 11.97 -7.87
CA MET A 121 2.61 11.51 -6.80
C MET A 121 1.79 12.67 -6.20
N GLY A 122 2.03 13.91 -6.63
CA GLY A 122 1.53 15.11 -5.98
C GLY A 122 2.27 15.39 -4.67
N ARG A 123 1.81 16.38 -3.90
CA ARG A 123 2.40 16.66 -2.60
C ARG A 123 2.44 15.37 -1.77
N THR A 124 3.56 15.15 -1.14
CA THR A 124 3.87 13.88 -0.47
C THR A 124 4.45 14.15 0.91
N ALA A 125 4.06 13.34 1.88
CA ALA A 125 4.56 13.44 3.24
C ALA A 125 4.86 12.05 3.82
N VAL A 126 5.75 11.99 4.81
CA VAL A 126 6.03 10.77 5.57
C VAL A 126 5.60 10.97 7.02
N LEU A 127 4.67 10.14 7.48
CA LEU A 127 4.29 10.00 8.89
C LEU A 127 5.08 8.85 9.50
N ASP A 128 5.90 9.12 10.50
CA ASP A 128 6.73 8.13 11.20
C ASP A 128 6.17 7.87 12.60
N THR A 129 5.66 6.66 12.83
CA THR A 129 5.14 6.22 14.12
C THR A 129 6.23 5.77 15.11
N GLY A 130 7.51 5.84 14.69
CA GLY A 130 8.64 5.25 15.40
C GLY A 130 8.89 3.77 15.06
N LYS A 131 7.91 3.09 14.48
CA LYS A 131 7.99 1.68 14.04
C LYS A 131 7.68 1.52 12.56
N VAL A 132 6.75 2.31 12.07
CA VAL A 132 6.23 2.27 10.70
C VAL A 132 6.34 3.66 10.09
N LYS A 133 6.99 3.76 8.94
CA LYS A 133 7.03 4.97 8.11
C LYS A 133 5.96 4.85 7.03
N ILE A 134 4.98 5.74 7.04
CA ILE A 134 3.86 5.72 6.09
C ILE A 134 4.05 6.87 5.11
N ILE A 135 4.24 6.55 3.83
CA ILE A 135 4.25 7.53 2.75
C ILE A 135 2.81 7.86 2.40
N VAL A 136 2.44 9.12 2.52
CA VAL A 136 1.11 9.63 2.21
C VAL A 136 1.21 10.54 0.99
N ILE A 137 0.38 10.31 -0.01
CA ILE A 137 0.44 10.96 -1.32
C ILE A 137 -0.89 11.61 -1.69
N GLU A 138 -0.83 12.67 -2.49
CA GLU A 138 -2.03 13.41 -2.92
C GLU A 138 -2.74 12.74 -4.10
N ARG A 139 -1.98 12.10 -5.00
CA ARG A 139 -2.49 11.48 -6.24
C ARG A 139 -2.19 10.00 -6.25
N ASN A 140 -3.09 9.20 -6.80
CA ASN A 140 -2.85 7.77 -6.98
C ASN A 140 -1.56 7.53 -7.80
N PHE A 141 -0.72 6.66 -7.29
CA PHE A 141 0.49 6.19 -7.95
C PHE A 141 0.84 4.78 -7.47
N GLU A 142 0.80 3.79 -8.36
CA GLU A 142 1.17 2.43 -8.00
C GLU A 142 2.67 2.37 -7.65
N PRO A 143 3.06 1.79 -6.49
CA PRO A 143 4.45 1.79 -6.03
C PRO A 143 5.28 0.68 -6.71
N TRP A 144 5.48 0.74 -8.03
CA TRP A 144 6.27 -0.23 -8.77
C TRP A 144 7.77 0.10 -8.87
N ASP A 145 8.19 1.32 -8.50
CA ASP A 145 9.57 1.80 -8.56
C ASP A 145 10.08 2.17 -7.17
N LEU A 146 11.37 1.92 -6.90
CA LEU A 146 12.02 2.28 -5.63
C LEU A 146 11.99 3.79 -5.37
N GLY A 147 11.89 4.59 -6.42
CA GLY A 147 11.79 6.05 -6.35
C GLY A 147 10.64 6.56 -5.50
N VAL A 148 9.54 5.79 -5.34
CA VAL A 148 8.43 6.12 -4.41
C VAL A 148 8.92 6.32 -2.98
N PHE A 149 9.88 5.51 -2.57
CA PHE A 149 10.49 5.57 -1.23
C PHE A 149 11.69 6.52 -1.20
N GLN A 150 12.55 6.44 -2.21
CA GLN A 150 13.82 7.17 -2.25
C GLN A 150 13.61 8.69 -2.36
N CYS A 151 12.55 9.16 -3.06
CA CYS A 151 12.25 10.60 -3.18
C CYS A 151 11.84 11.24 -1.85
N VAL A 152 11.52 10.45 -0.83
CA VAL A 152 11.22 10.90 0.53
C VAL A 152 12.27 10.47 1.55
N GLY A 153 13.44 10.02 1.09
CA GLY A 153 14.58 9.67 1.95
C GLY A 153 14.46 8.31 2.65
N ILE A 154 13.65 7.39 2.14
CA ILE A 154 13.57 6.01 2.63
C ILE A 154 14.29 5.10 1.64
N GLU A 155 15.30 4.35 2.11
CA GLU A 155 15.97 3.34 1.30
C GLU A 155 15.30 1.98 1.53
N PRO A 156 14.57 1.41 0.53
CA PRO A 156 13.83 0.16 0.69
C PRO A 156 14.71 -1.02 1.14
N ALA A 157 15.94 -1.11 0.63
CA ALA A 157 16.86 -2.19 0.97
C ALA A 157 17.31 -2.19 2.44
N ALA A 158 17.18 -1.06 3.13
CA ALA A 158 17.51 -0.91 4.55
C ALA A 158 16.33 -1.24 5.48
N MET A 159 15.14 -1.50 4.93
CA MET A 159 13.95 -1.83 5.71
C MET A 159 13.84 -3.35 5.94
N LYS A 160 13.22 -3.75 7.05
CA LYS A 160 12.85 -5.16 7.26
C LYS A 160 11.60 -5.54 6.47
N TYR A 161 10.65 -4.61 6.40
CA TYR A 161 9.37 -4.83 5.73
C TYR A 161 9.01 -3.65 4.85
N ILE A 162 8.52 -3.96 3.66
CA ILE A 162 7.89 -2.99 2.75
C ILE A 162 6.47 -3.44 2.49
N VAL A 163 5.50 -2.56 2.70
CA VAL A 163 4.11 -2.78 2.31
C VAL A 163 3.84 -2.04 1.01
N LEU A 164 3.34 -2.74 -0.01
CA LEU A 164 3.07 -2.19 -1.34
C LEU A 164 1.61 -2.41 -1.74
N LYS A 165 0.91 -1.35 -2.12
CA LYS A 165 -0.41 -1.41 -2.79
C LYS A 165 -0.21 -1.64 -4.29
N SER A 166 0.24 -2.85 -4.63
CA SER A 166 0.56 -3.29 -5.99
C SER A 166 0.25 -4.78 -6.13
N ARG A 167 0.29 -5.31 -7.33
CA ARG A 167 0.02 -6.73 -7.59
C ARG A 167 1.18 -7.44 -8.29
N LEU A 168 1.67 -6.88 -9.39
CA LEU A 168 2.71 -7.50 -10.21
C LEU A 168 3.86 -6.55 -10.55
N HIS A 169 3.56 -5.29 -10.86
CA HIS A 169 4.54 -4.36 -11.42
C HIS A 169 5.73 -4.11 -10.50
N PHE A 170 5.53 -4.13 -9.17
CA PHE A 170 6.60 -3.96 -8.18
C PHE A 170 7.75 -4.98 -8.38
N ARG A 171 7.46 -6.16 -8.92
CA ARG A 171 8.45 -7.24 -9.05
C ARG A 171 9.69 -6.81 -9.82
N ALA A 172 9.51 -6.00 -10.85
CA ALA A 172 10.61 -5.56 -11.69
C ALA A 172 11.70 -4.78 -10.94
N ALA A 173 11.30 -3.90 -10.00
CA ALA A 173 12.24 -3.07 -9.24
C ALA A 173 12.57 -3.65 -7.86
N PHE A 174 11.62 -4.33 -7.19
CA PHE A 174 11.82 -4.78 -5.81
C PHE A 174 12.42 -6.19 -5.70
N MET A 175 12.16 -7.13 -6.63
CA MET A 175 12.70 -8.49 -6.52
C MET A 175 14.21 -8.57 -6.36
N PRO A 176 15.03 -7.69 -7.00
CA PRO A 176 16.49 -7.74 -6.82
C PRO A 176 16.97 -7.48 -5.38
N ILE A 177 16.16 -6.80 -4.57
CA ILE A 177 16.49 -6.46 -3.16
C ILE A 177 15.65 -7.26 -2.14
N THR A 178 14.68 -8.04 -2.61
CA THR A 178 13.70 -8.74 -1.78
C THR A 178 14.12 -10.17 -1.51
N LYS A 179 14.05 -10.60 -0.25
CA LYS A 179 14.24 -12.00 0.12
C LYS A 179 12.92 -12.79 0.08
N HIS A 180 11.86 -12.19 0.57
CA HIS A 180 10.55 -12.84 0.69
C HIS A 180 9.42 -11.94 0.19
N VAL A 181 8.42 -12.55 -0.43
CA VAL A 181 7.18 -11.87 -0.83
C VAL A 181 6.00 -12.56 -0.17
N VAL A 182 5.19 -11.80 0.55
CA VAL A 182 3.96 -12.28 1.20
C VAL A 182 2.77 -11.51 0.65
N ASN A 183 1.82 -12.21 0.05
CA ASN A 183 0.55 -11.61 -0.35
C ASN A 183 -0.32 -11.40 0.88
N CYS A 184 -0.75 -10.16 1.09
CA CYS A 184 -1.66 -9.77 2.15
C CYS A 184 -3.03 -9.53 1.52
N ASP A 185 -4.01 -10.31 1.96
CA ASP A 185 -5.38 -10.18 1.48
C ASP A 185 -6.11 -9.12 2.33
N GLY A 186 -5.81 -7.86 2.00
CA GLY A 186 -6.48 -6.70 2.59
C GLY A 186 -7.90 -6.50 2.04
N VAL A 187 -8.51 -5.38 2.38
CA VAL A 187 -9.80 -4.96 1.84
C VAL A 187 -9.57 -4.08 0.63
N GLY A 188 -10.33 -4.28 -0.47
CA GLY A 188 -10.24 -3.42 -1.64
C GLY A 188 -10.96 -3.96 -2.86
N VAL A 189 -11.29 -3.06 -3.77
CA VAL A 189 -12.06 -3.37 -5.00
C VAL A 189 -11.25 -4.11 -6.07
N THR A 190 -9.98 -4.38 -5.83
CA THR A 190 -9.13 -5.18 -6.72
C THR A 190 -8.76 -6.53 -6.10
N SER A 191 -9.55 -7.00 -5.13
CA SER A 191 -9.39 -8.31 -4.51
C SER A 191 -9.41 -9.43 -5.55
N SER A 192 -8.67 -10.50 -5.26
CA SER A 192 -8.72 -11.75 -6.04
C SER A 192 -9.91 -12.63 -5.66
N ASP A 193 -10.61 -12.32 -4.58
CA ASP A 193 -11.82 -13.01 -4.17
C ASP A 193 -13.01 -12.48 -4.97
N ASN A 194 -13.36 -13.20 -6.04
CA ASN A 194 -14.48 -12.85 -6.90
C ASN A 194 -15.85 -12.98 -6.22
N SER A 195 -15.94 -13.66 -5.07
CA SER A 195 -17.19 -13.77 -4.32
C SER A 195 -17.63 -12.46 -3.67
N LEU A 196 -16.73 -11.49 -3.54
CA LEU A 196 -17.03 -10.16 -3.04
C LEU A 196 -17.86 -9.30 -4.02
N PHE A 197 -17.94 -9.72 -5.29
CA PHE A 197 -18.57 -8.93 -6.35
C PHE A 197 -19.86 -9.59 -6.84
N GLU A 198 -20.87 -8.75 -7.09
CA GLU A 198 -22.11 -9.18 -7.72
C GLU A 198 -22.02 -9.02 -9.26
N PHE A 199 -21.86 -10.15 -9.96
CA PHE A 199 -21.77 -10.17 -11.43
C PHE A 199 -23.15 -10.40 -12.06
N THR A 200 -23.83 -9.34 -12.47
CA THR A 200 -25.19 -9.39 -13.03
C THR A 200 -25.25 -9.59 -14.55
N LYS A 201 -24.12 -9.39 -15.26
CA LYS A 201 -24.07 -9.42 -16.74
C LYS A 201 -23.13 -10.47 -17.31
N VAL A 202 -22.52 -11.26 -16.45
CA VAL A 202 -21.60 -12.34 -16.85
C VAL A 202 -22.41 -13.59 -17.21
N ARG A 203 -22.03 -14.22 -18.33
CA ARG A 203 -22.61 -15.53 -18.70
C ARG A 203 -22.30 -16.57 -17.61
N ARG A 204 -23.28 -17.37 -17.27
CA ARG A 204 -23.14 -18.46 -16.28
C ARG A 204 -23.48 -19.82 -16.93
N PRO A 205 -22.86 -20.92 -16.57
CA PRO A 205 -21.77 -21.03 -15.59
C PRO A 205 -20.43 -20.56 -16.17
N ILE A 206 -19.55 -20.01 -15.33
CA ILE A 206 -18.19 -19.61 -15.71
C ILE A 206 -17.21 -19.76 -14.54
N TYR A 207 -16.06 -20.42 -14.78
CA TYR A 207 -14.98 -20.49 -13.80
C TYR A 207 -14.30 -19.09 -13.62
N PRO A 208 -13.94 -18.67 -12.42
CA PRO A 208 -14.02 -19.37 -11.12
C PRO A 208 -15.29 -19.03 -10.31
N LEU A 209 -16.29 -18.35 -10.88
CA LEU A 209 -17.53 -18.02 -10.18
C LEU A 209 -18.40 -19.24 -9.93
N ASP A 210 -18.35 -20.23 -10.83
CA ASP A 210 -19.03 -21.51 -10.73
C ASP A 210 -17.97 -22.62 -10.71
N LEU A 211 -17.84 -23.31 -9.57
CA LEU A 211 -16.82 -24.34 -9.38
C LEU A 211 -17.18 -25.67 -10.05
N GLU A 212 -18.48 -25.91 -10.33
CA GLU A 212 -19.01 -27.11 -10.97
C GLU A 212 -19.34 -26.85 -12.46
N THR A 213 -18.41 -26.27 -13.21
CA THR A 213 -18.54 -26.28 -14.68
C THR A 213 -18.07 -27.62 -15.19
N GLU A 214 -19.03 -28.53 -15.49
CA GLU A 214 -18.73 -29.69 -16.33
C GLU A 214 -18.09 -29.22 -17.66
N ALA A 215 -16.97 -29.85 -18.00
CA ALA A 215 -16.22 -29.56 -19.23
C ALA A 215 -16.98 -30.10 -20.46
#